data_6b74f0be969d3f9b8d7dd9c7cb612967
#
_entry.id   6b74f0be969d3f9b8d7dd9c7cb612967
#
_cell.length_a   1.000
_cell.length_b   1.000
_cell.length_c   1.000
_cell.angle_alpha   90.00
_cell.angle_beta   90.00
_cell.angle_gamma   90.00
#
_symmetry.space_group_name_H-M   'P 1'
#
loop_
_entity.id
_entity.type
_entity.pdbx_description
1 polymer ?
#
loop_
_entity_poly.entity_id
_entity_poly.type
_entity_poly.pdbx_seq_one_letter_code
_entity_poly.pdbx_strand_id
1 'polypeptide(L)'
;NAIRISKQRLRRLNYVENVTINEIKVPGSVNKIDLNIEIDEKLAGSFNIGAGLGGTGVGFSLSAAVEQDNFLGLGSKVAFKINTAKTSKTYAFSFSNPYHNLDNVSRSFGFNVTTTDTGSTSTVSDYEADRISLKYAYGLPMTESNRFNLVLNYENWKLASSENSS
;
A
#
# COMPACT_ATOMS: atom_id res chain seq x y z
N ASN A 1 12.74 -26.79 15.42
CA ASN A 1 11.75 -26.57 14.31
C ASN A 1 11.17 -25.15 14.32
N ALA A 2 10.79 -24.59 15.49
CA ALA A 2 10.24 -23.23 15.62
C ALA A 2 11.21 -22.15 15.12
N ILE A 3 12.48 -22.18 15.52
CA ILE A 3 13.52 -21.21 15.12
C ILE A 3 13.70 -21.18 13.60
N ARG A 4 13.71 -22.36 12.96
CA ARG A 4 13.81 -22.45 11.50
C ARG A 4 12.63 -21.78 10.80
N ILE A 5 11.42 -22.00 11.31
CA ILE A 5 10.19 -21.39 10.77
C ILE A 5 10.23 -19.87 10.99
N SER A 6 10.64 -19.40 12.18
CA SER A 6 10.78 -17.97 12.46
C SER A 6 11.80 -17.30 11.53
N LYS A 7 12.96 -17.92 11.33
CA LYS A 7 13.97 -17.43 10.38
C LYS A 7 13.42 -17.36 8.95
N GLN A 8 12.65 -18.36 8.51
CA GLN A 8 12.05 -18.38 7.19
C GLN A 8 10.96 -17.32 7.04
N ARG A 9 10.17 -17.05 8.08
CA ARG A 9 9.15 -15.98 8.07
C ARG A 9 9.80 -14.60 7.98
N LEU A 10 10.85 -14.33 8.75
CA LEU A 10 11.60 -13.07 8.70
C LEU A 10 12.22 -12.83 7.33
N ARG A 11 12.81 -13.85 6.70
CA ARG A 11 13.38 -13.75 5.34
C ARG A 11 12.36 -13.47 4.23
N ARG A 12 11.08 -13.65 4.48
CA ARG A 12 10.02 -13.34 3.52
C ARG A 12 9.63 -11.85 3.52
N LEU A 13 10.12 -11.09 4.50
CA LEU A 13 9.88 -9.66 4.54
C LEU A 13 10.75 -8.97 3.50
N ASN A 14 10.15 -8.12 2.67
CA ASN A 14 10.81 -7.48 1.54
C ASN A 14 12.01 -6.61 1.95
N TYR A 15 12.00 -6.09 3.15
CA TYR A 15 13.04 -5.22 3.71
C TYR A 15 14.12 -5.96 4.50
N VAL A 16 14.04 -7.28 4.58
CA VAL A 16 15.06 -8.12 5.24
C VAL A 16 15.97 -8.70 4.19
N GLU A 17 17.27 -8.45 4.35
CA GLU A 17 18.31 -9.02 3.50
C GLU A 17 18.82 -10.33 4.09
N ASN A 18 19.19 -10.32 5.37
CA ASN A 18 19.67 -11.50 6.06
C ASN A 18 19.13 -11.58 7.49
N VAL A 19 19.05 -12.81 8.01
CA VAL A 19 18.65 -13.09 9.38
C VAL A 19 19.59 -14.11 9.97
N THR A 20 20.23 -13.75 11.08
CA THR A 20 21.05 -14.66 11.88
C THR A 20 20.38 -14.86 13.25
N ILE A 21 20.20 -16.10 13.64
CA ILE A 21 19.64 -16.47 14.95
C ILE A 21 20.67 -17.30 15.67
N ASN A 22 21.19 -16.78 16.77
CA ASN A 22 22.17 -17.42 17.62
C ASN A 22 21.49 -17.88 18.92
N GLU A 23 21.67 -19.15 19.25
CA GLU A 23 21.18 -19.74 20.49
C GLU A 23 22.26 -19.67 21.56
N ILE A 24 22.00 -18.97 22.64
CA ILE A 24 22.91 -18.79 23.75
C ILE A 24 22.34 -19.53 24.99
N LYS A 25 23.07 -20.46 25.54
CA LYS A 25 22.62 -21.13 26.76
C LYS A 25 22.69 -20.16 27.95
N VAL A 26 21.61 -20.10 28.73
CA VAL A 26 21.58 -19.28 29.95
C VAL A 26 22.40 -19.95 31.04
N PRO A 27 23.47 -19.30 31.59
CA PRO A 27 24.25 -19.84 32.67
C PRO A 27 23.38 -20.19 33.89
N GLY A 28 23.52 -21.39 34.44
CA GLY A 28 22.77 -21.83 35.62
C GLY A 28 21.35 -22.36 35.33
N SER A 29 20.95 -22.48 34.05
CA SER A 29 19.66 -23.06 33.69
C SER A 29 19.81 -24.17 32.66
N VAL A 30 19.21 -25.34 32.92
CA VAL A 30 19.30 -26.50 32.03
C VAL A 30 18.30 -26.39 30.84
N ASN A 31 17.20 -25.65 31.02
CA ASN A 31 16.05 -25.63 30.10
C ASN A 31 15.77 -24.26 29.51
N LYS A 32 16.69 -23.28 29.60
CA LYS A 32 16.52 -21.96 29.06
C LYS A 32 17.60 -21.62 28.04
N ILE A 33 17.21 -21.04 26.94
CA ILE A 33 18.10 -20.49 25.93
C ILE A 33 17.68 -19.03 25.65
N ASP A 34 18.66 -18.18 25.46
CA ASP A 34 18.46 -16.84 24.92
C ASP A 34 18.63 -16.90 23.41
N LEU A 35 17.75 -16.24 22.69
CA LEU A 35 17.81 -16.10 21.23
C LEU A 35 18.31 -14.70 20.91
N ASN A 36 19.50 -14.60 20.33
CA ASN A 36 19.99 -13.38 19.74
C ASN A 36 19.62 -13.37 18.25
N ILE A 37 18.74 -12.45 17.85
CA ILE A 37 18.25 -12.33 16.48
C ILE A 37 18.85 -11.07 15.87
N GLU A 38 19.72 -11.25 14.90
CA GLU A 38 20.33 -10.17 14.12
C GLU A 38 19.67 -10.13 12.75
N ILE A 39 19.22 -8.94 12.36
CA ILE A 39 18.53 -8.71 11.11
C ILE A 39 19.28 -7.62 10.35
N ASP A 40 19.73 -7.96 9.14
CA ASP A 40 20.28 -7.01 8.20
C ASP A 40 19.13 -6.50 7.33
N GLU A 41 18.85 -5.20 7.44
CA GLU A 41 17.78 -4.55 6.66
C GLU A 41 18.34 -3.96 5.37
N LYS A 42 17.56 -4.05 4.29
CA LYS A 42 17.83 -3.37 3.02
C LYS A 42 16.79 -2.29 2.76
N LEU A 43 17.18 -1.29 2.02
CA LEU A 43 16.26 -0.29 1.52
C LEU A 43 15.23 -0.95 0.61
N ALA A 44 13.98 -0.98 1.06
CA ALA A 44 12.86 -1.56 0.33
C ALA A 44 11.88 -0.46 -0.05
N GLY A 45 12.31 0.39 -0.97
CA GLY A 45 11.49 1.44 -1.55
C GLY A 45 11.56 1.39 -3.06
N SER A 46 10.53 1.89 -3.72
CA SER A 46 10.48 2.09 -5.15
C SER A 46 10.04 3.52 -5.48
N PHE A 47 10.66 4.06 -6.51
CA PHE A 47 10.27 5.33 -7.11
C PHE A 47 10.08 5.12 -8.60
N ASN A 48 8.90 5.43 -9.09
CA ASN A 48 8.54 5.26 -10.49
C ASN A 48 8.06 6.58 -11.06
N ILE A 49 8.58 6.95 -12.22
CA ILE A 49 8.09 8.08 -13.02
C ILE A 49 7.73 7.54 -14.39
N GLY A 50 6.60 7.95 -14.90
CA GLY A 50 6.14 7.62 -16.24
C GLY A 50 5.59 8.85 -16.96
N ALA A 51 5.80 8.89 -18.25
CA ALA A 51 5.17 9.85 -19.14
C ALA A 51 4.55 9.09 -20.30
N GLY A 52 3.38 9.50 -20.74
CA GLY A 52 2.66 8.88 -21.84
C GLY A 52 1.98 9.91 -22.73
N LEU A 53 1.84 9.55 -23.99
CA LEU A 53 1.00 10.27 -24.97
C LEU A 53 -0.16 9.37 -25.31
N GLY A 54 -1.38 9.80 -24.95
CA GLY A 54 -2.61 9.11 -25.31
C GLY A 54 -3.10 9.55 -26.69
N GLY A 55 -3.89 8.68 -27.30
CA GLY A 55 -4.58 8.97 -28.57
C GLY A 55 -5.58 10.12 -28.45
N THR A 56 -6.42 10.29 -29.46
CA THR A 56 -7.36 11.41 -29.65
C THR A 56 -8.08 11.81 -28.35
N GLY A 57 -7.80 13.02 -27.86
CA GLY A 57 -8.44 13.61 -26.67
C GLY A 57 -7.76 13.33 -25.33
N VAL A 58 -6.97 12.26 -25.18
CA VAL A 58 -6.32 11.91 -23.90
C VAL A 58 -5.10 12.79 -23.62
N GLY A 59 -4.36 13.19 -24.66
CA GLY A 59 -3.22 14.09 -24.56
C GLY A 59 -2.02 13.51 -23.79
N PHE A 60 -1.22 14.39 -23.20
CA PHE A 60 -0.06 14.05 -22.42
C PHE A 60 -0.46 13.63 -20.99
N SER A 61 0.16 12.58 -20.49
CA SER A 61 0.00 12.12 -19.11
C SER A 61 1.34 12.00 -18.40
N LEU A 62 1.35 12.35 -17.12
CA LEU A 62 2.46 12.17 -16.21
C LEU A 62 2.02 11.31 -15.04
N SER A 63 2.85 10.36 -14.65
CA SER A 63 2.64 9.56 -13.45
C SER A 63 3.90 9.55 -12.59
N ALA A 64 3.71 9.61 -11.28
CA ALA A 64 4.76 9.41 -10.30
C ALA A 64 4.20 8.54 -9.17
N ALA A 65 5.00 7.60 -8.71
CA ALA A 65 4.66 6.80 -7.55
C ALA A 65 5.90 6.59 -6.70
N VAL A 66 5.74 6.75 -5.40
CA VAL A 66 6.73 6.41 -4.39
C VAL A 66 6.14 5.42 -3.42
N GLU A 67 6.90 4.40 -3.11
CA GLU A 67 6.51 3.36 -2.18
C GLU A 67 7.68 3.06 -1.26
N GLN A 68 7.44 2.95 0.03
CA GLN A 68 8.44 2.63 1.03
C GLN A 68 7.90 1.52 1.94
N ASP A 69 8.55 0.38 1.93
CA ASP A 69 8.36 -0.69 2.89
C ASP A 69 9.19 -0.40 4.15
N ASN A 70 8.78 -0.95 5.28
CA ASN A 70 9.41 -0.74 6.58
C ASN A 70 9.58 0.75 6.95
N PHE A 71 8.52 1.54 6.71
CA PHE A 71 8.55 2.97 6.98
C PHE A 71 8.84 3.23 8.46
N LEU A 72 9.91 4.01 8.73
CA LEU A 72 10.44 4.31 10.06
C LEU A 72 10.82 3.05 10.88
N GLY A 73 11.14 1.93 10.26
CA GLY A 73 11.50 0.70 10.98
C GLY A 73 10.33 -0.02 11.65
N LEU A 74 9.08 0.35 11.32
CA LEU A 74 7.87 -0.16 11.99
C LEU A 74 7.20 -1.32 11.23
N GLY A 75 7.84 -1.86 10.19
CA GLY A 75 7.26 -2.88 9.33
C GLY A 75 6.05 -2.40 8.53
N SER A 76 5.78 -1.10 8.53
CA SER A 76 4.66 -0.48 7.83
C SER A 76 5.06 -0.13 6.40
N LYS A 77 4.08 -0.12 5.50
CA LYS A 77 4.24 0.31 4.12
C LYS A 77 3.49 1.60 3.88
N VAL A 78 4.15 2.55 3.25
CA VAL A 78 3.57 3.82 2.79
C VAL A 78 3.72 3.90 1.29
N ALA A 79 2.67 4.32 0.60
CA ALA A 79 2.74 4.61 -0.83
C ALA A 79 1.99 5.89 -1.16
N PHE A 80 2.56 6.65 -2.08
CA PHE A 80 1.97 7.85 -2.65
C PHE A 80 2.00 7.75 -4.17
N LYS A 81 0.90 8.06 -4.83
CA LYS A 81 0.77 7.99 -6.28
C LYS A 81 0.08 9.23 -6.82
N ILE A 82 0.66 9.79 -7.85
CA ILE A 82 0.08 10.87 -8.66
C ILE A 82 -0.02 10.38 -10.09
N ASN A 83 -1.14 10.62 -10.71
CA ASN A 83 -1.33 10.47 -12.15
C ASN A 83 -2.07 11.70 -12.67
N THR A 84 -1.50 12.36 -13.66
CA THR A 84 -2.11 13.54 -14.29
C THR A 84 -2.19 13.31 -15.78
N ALA A 85 -3.41 13.14 -16.27
CA ALA A 85 -3.74 13.17 -17.68
C ALA A 85 -4.76 14.29 -17.93
N LYS A 86 -4.92 14.70 -19.18
CA LYS A 86 -5.89 15.74 -19.53
C LYS A 86 -7.32 15.34 -19.13
N THR A 87 -7.65 14.07 -19.31
CA THR A 87 -8.98 13.51 -19.03
C THR A 87 -9.15 12.95 -17.62
N SER A 88 -8.05 12.74 -16.87
CA SER A 88 -8.17 12.21 -15.51
C SER A 88 -6.94 12.56 -14.68
N LYS A 89 -7.19 13.03 -13.47
CA LYS A 89 -6.16 13.31 -12.46
C LYS A 89 -6.44 12.48 -11.23
N THR A 90 -5.44 11.78 -10.74
CA THR A 90 -5.56 10.90 -9.56
C THR A 90 -4.45 11.20 -8.58
N TYR A 91 -4.82 11.38 -7.32
CA TYR A 91 -3.91 11.50 -6.19
C TYR A 91 -4.29 10.44 -5.18
N ALA A 92 -3.38 9.56 -4.86
CA ALA A 92 -3.64 8.46 -3.93
C ALA A 92 -2.55 8.37 -2.88
N PHE A 93 -2.98 8.11 -1.66
CA PHE A 93 -2.12 7.80 -0.52
C PHE A 93 -2.58 6.48 0.09
N SER A 94 -1.67 5.63 0.48
CA SER A 94 -1.98 4.44 1.24
C SER A 94 -0.93 4.17 2.32
N PHE A 95 -1.44 3.69 3.45
CA PHE A 95 -0.68 3.21 4.57
C PHE A 95 -1.14 1.79 4.91
N SER A 96 -0.22 0.88 5.15
CA SER A 96 -0.54 -0.49 5.56
C SER A 96 0.44 -0.96 6.62
N ASN A 97 -0.09 -1.47 7.73
CA ASN A 97 0.69 -2.13 8.76
C ASN A 97 0.18 -3.57 8.91
N PRO A 98 0.93 -4.56 8.41
CA PRO A 98 0.53 -5.97 8.47
C PRO A 98 0.62 -6.58 9.88
N TYR A 99 1.39 -5.94 10.78
CA TYR A 99 1.66 -6.41 12.14
C TYR A 99 1.40 -5.30 13.16
N HIS A 100 0.17 -4.78 13.17
CA HIS A 100 -0.20 -3.66 14.05
C HIS A 100 -0.06 -3.99 15.54
N ASN A 101 -0.23 -5.25 15.90
CA ASN A 101 -0.03 -5.75 17.26
C ASN A 101 0.64 -7.14 17.25
N LEU A 102 0.91 -7.66 18.44
CA LEU A 102 1.56 -8.98 18.64
C LEU A 102 0.69 -10.14 18.12
N ASP A 103 -0.62 -9.95 17.97
CA ASP A 103 -1.55 -10.95 17.47
C ASP A 103 -1.64 -10.99 15.94
N ASN A 104 -0.70 -10.35 15.24
CA ASN A 104 -0.66 -10.26 13.77
C ASN A 104 -1.90 -9.62 13.14
N VAL A 105 -2.55 -8.73 13.86
CA VAL A 105 -3.63 -7.91 13.32
C VAL A 105 -3.06 -6.93 12.30
N SER A 106 -3.66 -6.87 11.13
CA SER A 106 -3.28 -5.90 10.11
C SER A 106 -4.24 -4.72 10.08
N ARG A 107 -3.69 -3.54 9.76
CA ARG A 107 -4.45 -2.31 9.59
C ARG A 107 -3.96 -1.59 8.35
N SER A 108 -4.90 -1.12 7.54
CA SER A 108 -4.56 -0.27 6.40
C SER A 108 -5.54 0.88 6.23
N PHE A 109 -5.04 1.96 5.70
CA PHE A 109 -5.78 3.18 5.39
C PHE A 109 -5.42 3.62 3.97
N GLY A 110 -6.40 4.05 3.22
CA GLY A 110 -6.23 4.60 1.87
C GLY A 110 -7.10 5.83 1.68
N PHE A 111 -6.53 6.81 0.98
CA PHE A 111 -7.20 8.02 0.54
C PHE A 111 -6.95 8.20 -0.95
N ASN A 112 -7.98 8.48 -1.72
CA ASN A 112 -7.87 8.70 -3.15
C ASN A 112 -8.80 9.83 -3.59
N VAL A 113 -8.25 10.73 -4.41
CA VAL A 113 -9.00 11.77 -5.11
C VAL A 113 -8.81 11.56 -6.60
N THR A 114 -9.90 11.46 -7.34
CA THR A 114 -9.89 11.35 -8.80
C THR A 114 -10.81 12.38 -9.39
N THR A 115 -10.29 13.21 -10.27
CA THR A 115 -11.06 14.11 -11.13
C THR A 115 -11.04 13.54 -12.54
N THR A 116 -12.20 13.36 -13.14
CA THR A 116 -12.36 12.91 -14.53
C THR A 116 -13.11 13.99 -15.32
N ASP A 117 -12.53 14.41 -16.44
CA ASP A 117 -13.10 15.38 -17.36
C ASP A 117 -13.10 14.79 -18.77
N THR A 118 -14.26 14.57 -19.33
CA THR A 118 -14.45 13.98 -20.67
C THR A 118 -14.65 15.00 -21.77
N GLY A 119 -14.75 16.30 -21.43
CA GLY A 119 -15.06 17.39 -22.38
C GLY A 119 -14.07 17.60 -23.52
N SER A 120 -13.00 16.84 -23.56
CA SER A 120 -12.00 16.90 -24.64
C SER A 120 -12.05 15.72 -25.62
N THR A 121 -12.97 14.78 -25.44
CA THR A 121 -13.14 13.60 -26.30
C THR A 121 -14.56 13.62 -26.91
N SER A 122 -14.70 14.19 -28.07
CA SER A 122 -15.92 14.62 -28.73
C SER A 122 -16.94 13.55 -29.16
N THR A 123 -16.97 12.38 -28.56
CA THR A 123 -17.89 11.29 -28.91
C THR A 123 -18.89 10.92 -27.82
N VAL A 124 -18.77 11.49 -26.63
CA VAL A 124 -19.65 11.25 -25.48
C VAL A 124 -20.01 12.59 -24.86
N SER A 125 -21.20 12.69 -24.26
CA SER A 125 -21.61 13.91 -23.54
C SER A 125 -20.54 14.36 -22.56
N ASP A 126 -20.22 15.65 -22.58
CA ASP A 126 -19.23 16.23 -21.68
C ASP A 126 -19.70 16.10 -20.23
N TYR A 127 -18.91 15.46 -19.41
CA TYR A 127 -19.15 15.41 -17.98
C TYR A 127 -17.84 15.55 -17.20
N GLU A 128 -17.96 16.15 -16.06
CA GLU A 128 -16.92 16.22 -15.05
C GLU A 128 -17.37 15.40 -13.84
N ALA A 129 -16.47 14.56 -13.33
CA ALA A 129 -16.73 13.72 -12.18
C ALA A 129 -15.57 13.80 -11.20
N ASP A 130 -15.86 14.30 -10.00
CA ASP A 130 -14.95 14.26 -8.88
C ASP A 130 -15.32 13.13 -7.94
N ARG A 131 -14.35 12.30 -7.61
CA ARG A 131 -14.50 11.21 -6.65
C ARG A 131 -13.47 11.36 -5.54
N ILE A 132 -13.95 11.35 -4.31
CA ILE A 132 -13.13 11.22 -3.11
C ILE A 132 -13.45 9.87 -2.50
N SER A 133 -12.45 9.05 -2.25
CA SER A 133 -12.62 7.77 -1.57
C SER A 133 -11.71 7.63 -0.37
N LEU A 134 -12.27 7.12 0.73
CA LEU A 134 -11.58 6.76 1.96
C LEU A 134 -11.77 5.26 2.16
N LYS A 135 -10.69 4.55 2.38
CA LYS A 135 -10.73 3.11 2.66
C LYS A 135 -10.03 2.84 3.97
N TYR A 136 -10.66 2.07 4.82
CA TYR A 136 -10.06 1.52 6.02
C TYR A 136 -10.23 0.00 6.01
N ALA A 137 -9.16 -0.73 6.27
CA ALA A 137 -9.24 -2.17 6.37
C ALA A 137 -8.56 -2.66 7.64
N TYR A 138 -9.18 -3.65 8.26
CA TYR A 138 -8.75 -4.29 9.49
C TYR A 138 -8.77 -5.80 9.30
N GLY A 139 -7.62 -6.45 9.48
CA GLY A 139 -7.49 -7.88 9.25
C GLY A 139 -7.15 -8.62 10.52
N LEU A 140 -8.01 -9.57 10.89
CA LEU A 140 -7.85 -10.45 12.04
C LEU A 140 -7.36 -11.82 11.59
N PRO A 141 -6.22 -12.33 12.07
CA PRO A 141 -5.83 -13.71 11.82
C PRO A 141 -6.76 -14.64 12.60
N MET A 142 -7.42 -15.56 11.89
CA MET A 142 -8.27 -16.58 12.51
C MET A 142 -7.50 -17.87 12.75
N THR A 143 -6.59 -18.18 11.82
CA THR A 143 -5.67 -19.31 11.89
C THR A 143 -4.35 -18.93 11.22
N GLU A 144 -3.35 -19.80 11.20
CA GLU A 144 -2.10 -19.56 10.48
C GLU A 144 -2.31 -19.32 8.97
N SER A 145 -3.38 -19.86 8.39
CA SER A 145 -3.67 -19.80 6.95
C SER A 145 -4.85 -18.91 6.60
N ASN A 146 -5.72 -18.60 7.55
CA ASN A 146 -6.97 -17.88 7.32
C ASN A 146 -6.99 -16.55 8.04
N ARG A 147 -7.41 -15.50 7.34
CA ARG A 147 -7.57 -14.15 7.88
C ARG A 147 -8.97 -13.62 7.55
N PHE A 148 -9.63 -13.05 8.53
CA PHE A 148 -10.84 -12.28 8.34
C PHE A 148 -10.48 -10.81 8.10
N ASN A 149 -11.02 -10.21 7.03
CA ASN A 149 -10.78 -8.80 6.72
C ASN A 149 -12.10 -8.04 6.73
N LEU A 150 -12.17 -7.02 7.57
CA LEU A 150 -13.23 -6.01 7.55
C LEU A 150 -12.74 -4.82 6.74
N VAL A 151 -13.47 -4.44 5.71
CA VAL A 151 -13.16 -3.30 4.85
C VAL A 151 -14.32 -2.33 4.90
N LEU A 152 -14.02 -1.10 5.30
CA LEU A 152 -14.92 0.04 5.24
C LEU A 152 -14.47 0.94 4.09
N ASN A 153 -15.38 1.27 3.21
CA ASN A 153 -15.12 2.16 2.07
C ASN A 153 -16.17 3.26 2.08
N TYR A 154 -15.71 4.51 2.03
CA TYR A 154 -16.54 5.69 1.86
C TYR A 154 -16.19 6.34 0.54
N GLU A 155 -17.17 6.60 -0.29
CA GLU A 155 -17.01 7.29 -1.56
C GLU A 155 -17.99 8.45 -1.67
N ASN A 156 -17.49 9.59 -2.09
CA ASN A 156 -18.29 10.75 -2.44
C ASN A 156 -18.04 11.10 -3.89
N TRP A 157 -19.11 11.26 -4.64
CA TRP A 157 -19.10 11.61 -6.05
C TRP A 157 -19.78 12.95 -6.25
N LYS A 158 -19.15 13.83 -7.02
CA LYS A 158 -19.75 15.03 -7.58
C LYS A 158 -19.72 14.89 -9.08
N LEU A 159 -20.89 14.97 -9.69
CA LEU A 159 -21.06 14.89 -11.14
C LEU A 159 -21.59 16.24 -11.63
N ALA A 160 -20.93 16.80 -12.61
CA ALA A 160 -21.39 17.96 -13.35
C ALA A 160 -21.50 17.57 -14.83
N SER A 161 -22.66 17.78 -15.44
CA SER A 161 -22.84 17.66 -16.88
C SER A 161 -23.01 19.05 -17.47
N SER A 162 -22.33 19.37 -18.58
CA SER A 162 -22.64 20.54 -19.36
C SER A 162 -23.91 20.23 -20.18
N GLU A 163 -25.06 20.67 -19.74
CA GLU A 163 -26.20 20.75 -20.62
C GLU A 163 -25.89 21.77 -21.76
N ASN A 164 -25.70 21.28 -22.97
CA ASN A 164 -25.78 22.13 -24.14
C ASN A 164 -27.19 22.63 -24.23
N SER A 165 -27.43 23.85 -23.74
CA SER A 165 -28.66 24.60 -24.08
C SER A 165 -28.60 24.90 -25.58
N SER A 166 -29.43 24.22 -26.32
CA SER A 166 -29.77 24.52 -27.74
C SER A 166 -30.45 25.85 -27.85
#